data_02e9bb1cf5245247e8cd915c2ac5aeb8
#
_entry.id   02e9bb1cf5245247e8cd915c2ac5aeb8
#
_cell.length_a   1.000
_cell.length_b   1.000
_cell.length_c   1.000
_cell.angle_alpha   90.00
_cell.angle_beta   90.00
_cell.angle_gamma   90.00
#
_symmetry.space_group_name_H-M   'P 1'
#
loop_
_entity.id
_entity.type
_entity.pdbx_description
1 polymer ?
#
loop_
_entity_poly.entity_id
_entity_poly.type
_entity_poly.pdbx_seq_one_letter_code
_entity_poly.pdbx_strand_id
1 'polypeptide(L)'
;MTARFITFEGGEGAGKSTQLRHLAQALTARGIDVVSTREPGGSPEAEFLRGVILGGAHDFAPMTDMLLHFAARVEHVARTIRPALEGGSWVLCDRFYDSTEAYQVHGQGADAASFASLSGLVGVRPDLTLVLDVSEQVAARREAARGRAADRYDRLGPAFHARVAAGFRRIAASDLQRCVLVDANRDEAVVASDIIRIVCERYDFPV
;
A
#
# COMPACT_ATOMS: atom_id res chain seq x y z
N MET A 1 19.24 -13.30 7.40
CA MET A 1 18.01 -12.86 8.11
C MET A 1 16.81 -13.46 7.39
N THR A 2 15.70 -13.70 8.07
CA THR A 2 14.46 -14.18 7.43
C THR A 2 13.89 -13.07 6.56
N ALA A 3 13.48 -13.39 5.32
CA ALA A 3 12.79 -12.47 4.42
C ALA A 3 11.53 -11.91 5.08
N ARG A 4 11.18 -10.66 4.77
CA ARG A 4 10.00 -9.97 5.30
C ARG A 4 9.23 -9.27 4.19
N PHE A 5 7.93 -9.27 4.32
CA PHE A 5 7.04 -8.54 3.44
C PHE A 5 6.38 -7.39 4.20
N ILE A 6 6.74 -6.15 3.84
CA ILE A 6 6.23 -4.92 4.46
C ILE A 6 5.45 -4.12 3.43
N THR A 7 4.24 -3.68 3.78
CA THR A 7 3.41 -2.85 2.93
C THR A 7 3.24 -1.44 3.49
N PHE A 8 3.15 -0.48 2.60
CA PHE A 8 2.87 0.92 2.91
C PHE A 8 1.47 1.26 2.41
N GLU A 9 0.61 1.65 3.32
CA GLU A 9 -0.79 1.93 3.05
C GLU A 9 -1.18 3.35 3.45
N GLY A 10 -2.35 3.80 3.02
CA GLY A 10 -2.86 5.14 3.30
C GLY A 10 -3.39 5.85 2.06
N GLY A 11 -4.08 6.98 2.25
CA GLY A 11 -4.67 7.79 1.19
C GLY A 11 -3.65 8.39 0.23
N GLU A 12 -4.16 9.16 -0.74
CA GLU A 12 -3.31 9.95 -1.62
C GLU A 12 -2.60 11.04 -0.80
N GLY A 13 -1.42 11.48 -1.24
CA GLY A 13 -0.64 12.49 -0.51
C GLY A 13 -0.03 12.04 0.82
N ALA A 14 -0.26 10.79 1.28
CA ALA A 14 0.26 10.29 2.56
C ALA A 14 1.79 10.12 2.61
N GLY A 15 2.47 10.09 1.45
CA GLY A 15 3.92 10.00 1.39
C GLY A 15 4.48 8.58 1.32
N LYS A 16 3.65 7.58 1.02
CA LYS A 16 4.02 6.14 0.97
C LYS A 16 5.30 5.86 0.20
N SER A 17 5.37 6.23 -1.07
CA SER A 17 6.53 5.96 -1.95
C SER A 17 7.82 6.63 -1.45
N THR A 18 7.71 7.79 -0.81
CA THR A 18 8.83 8.51 -0.20
C THR A 18 9.36 7.74 1.01
N GLN A 19 8.46 7.33 1.91
CA GLN A 19 8.82 6.60 3.12
C GLN A 19 9.32 5.18 2.81
N LEU A 20 8.75 4.52 1.79
CA LEU A 20 9.25 3.25 1.29
C LEU A 20 10.71 3.37 0.83
N ARG A 21 11.03 4.41 0.07
CA ARG A 21 12.42 4.67 -0.39
C ARG A 21 13.37 4.90 0.78
N HIS A 22 12.97 5.67 1.81
CA HIS A 22 13.80 5.88 3.00
C HIS A 22 14.05 4.57 3.75
N LEU A 23 13.01 3.76 3.95
CA LEU A 23 13.18 2.45 4.60
C LEU A 23 14.06 1.52 3.77
N ALA A 24 13.86 1.46 2.44
CA ALA A 24 14.69 0.65 1.55
C ALA A 24 16.18 1.02 1.68
N GLN A 25 16.50 2.31 1.64
CA GLN A 25 17.89 2.80 1.80
C GLN A 25 18.46 2.41 3.16
N ALA A 26 17.69 2.57 4.24
CA ALA A 26 18.12 2.23 5.59
C ALA A 26 18.39 0.73 5.76
N LEU A 27 17.56 -0.13 5.18
CA LEU A 27 17.73 -1.59 5.20
C LEU A 27 18.93 -2.03 4.36
N THR A 28 19.08 -1.47 3.16
CA THR A 28 20.22 -1.76 2.26
C THR A 28 21.54 -1.35 2.90
N ALA A 29 21.60 -0.19 3.58
CA ALA A 29 22.78 0.24 4.32
C ALA A 29 23.18 -0.72 5.46
N ARG A 30 22.25 -1.56 5.91
CA ARG A 30 22.47 -2.64 6.89
C ARG A 30 22.77 -4.00 6.26
N GLY A 31 22.97 -4.05 4.94
CA GLY A 31 23.26 -5.29 4.20
C GLY A 31 22.05 -6.19 3.97
N ILE A 32 20.83 -5.67 4.13
CA ILE A 32 19.59 -6.40 3.83
C ILE A 32 19.27 -6.20 2.35
N ASP A 33 19.07 -7.29 1.62
CA ASP A 33 18.62 -7.23 0.23
C ASP A 33 17.13 -6.88 0.18
N VAL A 34 16.78 -5.86 -0.62
CA VAL A 34 15.44 -5.25 -0.65
C VAL A 34 14.91 -5.15 -2.08
N VAL A 35 13.74 -5.73 -2.31
CA VAL A 35 12.93 -5.51 -3.51
C VAL A 35 11.84 -4.47 -3.19
N SER A 36 11.91 -3.32 -3.85
CA SER A 36 10.89 -2.26 -3.75
C SER A 36 9.92 -2.38 -4.92
N THR A 37 8.62 -2.43 -4.62
CA THR A 37 7.57 -2.61 -5.63
C THR A 37 6.30 -1.83 -5.26
N ARG A 38 5.24 -1.93 -6.10
CA ARG A 38 3.98 -1.19 -5.88
C ARG A 38 2.78 -1.92 -6.48
N GLU A 39 1.59 -1.58 -6.03
CA GLU A 39 0.33 -2.03 -6.62
C GLU A 39 -0.63 -0.85 -6.97
N PRO A 40 -1.56 -1.06 -7.92
CA PRO A 40 -1.51 -2.15 -8.90
C PRO A 40 -0.29 -2.00 -9.80
N GLY A 41 0.33 -3.13 -10.22
CA GLY A 41 1.55 -3.14 -11.02
C GLY A 41 2.62 -4.07 -10.43
N GLY A 42 3.90 -3.80 -10.72
CA GLY A 42 5.05 -4.51 -10.17
C GLY A 42 5.49 -5.75 -10.97
N SER A 43 4.79 -6.10 -12.05
CA SER A 43 5.25 -7.01 -13.13
C SER A 43 4.71 -6.50 -14.46
N PRO A 44 5.26 -6.91 -15.62
CA PRO A 44 4.80 -6.42 -16.93
C PRO A 44 3.29 -6.58 -17.13
N GLU A 45 2.74 -7.75 -16.81
CA GLU A 45 1.31 -8.05 -16.96
C GLU A 45 0.46 -7.28 -15.95
N ALA A 46 0.92 -7.13 -14.71
CA ALA A 46 0.25 -6.33 -13.70
C ALA A 46 0.29 -4.82 -14.04
N GLU A 47 1.34 -4.30 -14.68
CA GLU A 47 1.39 -2.92 -15.20
C GLU A 47 0.41 -2.73 -16.36
N PHE A 48 0.20 -3.73 -17.22
CA PHE A 48 -0.88 -3.68 -18.21
C PHE A 48 -2.26 -3.53 -17.55
N LEU A 49 -2.54 -4.35 -16.54
CA LEU A 49 -3.80 -4.27 -15.78
C LEU A 49 -3.90 -2.92 -15.03
N ARG A 50 -2.80 -2.39 -14.50
CA ARG A 50 -2.77 -1.03 -13.94
C ARG A 50 -3.25 0.02 -14.93
N GLY A 51 -2.83 -0.07 -16.19
CA GLY A 51 -3.29 0.84 -17.25
C GLY A 51 -4.81 0.78 -17.43
N VAL A 52 -5.41 -0.40 -17.36
CA VAL A 52 -6.87 -0.60 -17.42
C VAL A 52 -7.55 -0.01 -16.17
N ILE A 53 -7.02 -0.29 -14.98
CA ILE A 53 -7.60 0.13 -13.70
C ILE A 53 -7.57 1.65 -13.52
N LEU A 54 -6.43 2.28 -13.79
CA LEU A 54 -6.21 3.71 -13.50
C LEU A 54 -6.51 4.63 -14.69
N GLY A 55 -6.60 4.11 -15.91
CA GLY A 55 -6.70 4.90 -17.14
C GLY A 55 -7.97 5.74 -17.26
N GLY A 56 -9.02 5.45 -16.49
CA GLY A 56 -10.23 6.27 -16.42
C GLY A 56 -11.11 6.25 -17.68
N ALA A 57 -10.85 5.33 -18.64
CA ALA A 57 -11.66 5.16 -19.83
C ALA A 57 -13.02 4.48 -19.53
N HIS A 58 -13.11 3.77 -18.40
CA HIS A 58 -14.29 2.99 -18.03
C HIS A 58 -14.64 3.21 -16.56
N ASP A 59 -15.94 3.24 -16.26
CA ASP A 59 -16.49 3.25 -14.91
C ASP A 59 -16.90 1.83 -14.54
N PHE A 60 -16.05 1.13 -13.82
CA PHE A 60 -16.29 -0.24 -13.41
C PHE A 60 -17.21 -0.29 -12.19
N ALA A 61 -18.15 -1.26 -12.17
CA ALA A 61 -18.88 -1.60 -10.96
C ALA A 61 -17.90 -2.01 -9.84
N PRO A 62 -18.22 -1.73 -8.55
CA PRO A 62 -17.29 -1.96 -7.43
C PRO A 62 -16.69 -3.37 -7.37
N MET A 63 -17.49 -4.40 -7.68
CA MET A 63 -17.01 -5.78 -7.71
C MET A 63 -16.05 -6.05 -8.86
N THR A 64 -16.33 -5.51 -10.06
CA THR A 64 -15.44 -5.64 -11.21
C THR A 64 -14.10 -4.95 -10.93
N ASP A 65 -14.15 -3.76 -10.33
CA ASP A 65 -12.98 -3.00 -9.95
C ASP A 65 -12.11 -3.78 -8.94
N MET A 66 -12.74 -4.35 -7.91
CA MET A 66 -12.08 -5.22 -6.94
C MET A 66 -11.42 -6.43 -7.60
N LEU A 67 -12.12 -7.12 -8.52
CA LEU A 67 -11.58 -8.29 -9.24
C LEU A 67 -10.37 -7.92 -10.11
N LEU A 68 -10.38 -6.77 -10.77
CA LEU A 68 -9.24 -6.29 -11.56
C LEU A 68 -8.02 -6.02 -10.67
N HIS A 69 -8.21 -5.43 -9.49
CA HIS A 69 -7.13 -5.25 -8.51
C HIS A 69 -6.57 -6.58 -8.03
N PHE A 70 -7.42 -7.58 -7.76
CA PHE A 70 -6.97 -8.90 -7.34
C PHE A 70 -6.29 -9.66 -8.48
N ALA A 71 -6.74 -9.52 -9.75
CA ALA A 71 -6.06 -10.10 -10.90
C ALA A 71 -4.63 -9.55 -11.05
N ALA A 72 -4.45 -8.23 -10.98
CA ALA A 72 -3.13 -7.60 -11.01
C ALA A 72 -2.24 -8.06 -9.84
N ARG A 73 -2.81 -8.20 -8.65
CA ARG A 73 -2.11 -8.64 -7.43
C ARG A 73 -1.64 -10.08 -7.52
N VAL A 74 -2.48 -11.00 -7.97
CA VAL A 74 -2.10 -12.42 -8.13
C VAL A 74 -0.92 -12.55 -9.09
N GLU A 75 -0.93 -11.83 -10.19
CA GLU A 75 0.18 -11.80 -11.14
C GLU A 75 1.45 -11.19 -10.52
N HIS A 76 1.33 -10.05 -9.82
CA HIS A 76 2.42 -9.41 -9.11
C HIS A 76 3.04 -10.32 -8.03
N VAL A 77 2.20 -11.00 -7.25
CA VAL A 77 2.67 -11.96 -6.24
C VAL A 77 3.43 -13.10 -6.89
N ALA A 78 2.91 -13.67 -7.96
CA ALA A 78 3.54 -14.81 -8.65
C ALA A 78 4.87 -14.45 -9.31
N ARG A 79 4.97 -13.25 -9.91
CA ARG A 79 6.15 -12.85 -10.70
C ARG A 79 7.22 -12.11 -9.91
N THR A 80 6.85 -11.43 -8.83
CA THR A 80 7.77 -10.51 -8.14
C THR A 80 7.87 -10.79 -6.65
N ILE A 81 6.74 -10.77 -5.90
CA ILE A 81 6.79 -10.82 -4.44
C ILE A 81 7.27 -12.18 -3.95
N ARG A 82 6.64 -13.27 -4.41
CA ARG A 82 6.96 -14.62 -3.95
C ARG A 82 8.39 -15.03 -4.31
N PRO A 83 8.88 -14.86 -5.55
CA PRO A 83 10.27 -15.16 -5.89
C PRO A 83 11.29 -14.36 -5.06
N ALA A 84 11.02 -13.07 -4.78
CA ALA A 84 11.89 -12.25 -3.95
C ALA A 84 11.98 -12.78 -2.52
N LEU A 85 10.83 -13.11 -1.92
CA LEU A 85 10.78 -13.67 -0.54
C LEU A 85 11.45 -15.05 -0.47
N GLU A 86 11.22 -15.92 -1.44
CA GLU A 86 11.87 -17.23 -1.56
C GLU A 86 13.38 -17.11 -1.77
N GLY A 87 13.81 -16.05 -2.47
CA GLY A 87 15.23 -15.68 -2.64
C GLY A 87 15.88 -15.08 -1.41
N GLY A 88 15.13 -14.84 -0.34
CA GLY A 88 15.65 -14.28 0.92
C GLY A 88 15.64 -12.75 0.99
N SER A 89 15.18 -12.07 -0.07
CA SER A 89 15.07 -10.60 -0.08
C SER A 89 13.88 -10.12 0.74
N TRP A 90 14.00 -8.96 1.37
CA TRP A 90 12.86 -8.25 1.92
C TRP A 90 12.06 -7.58 0.81
N VAL A 91 10.74 -7.60 0.91
CA VAL A 91 9.86 -6.93 -0.06
C VAL A 91 9.18 -5.75 0.60
N LEU A 92 9.34 -4.56 0.02
CA LEU A 92 8.62 -3.34 0.39
C LEU A 92 7.65 -2.98 -0.73
N CYS A 93 6.36 -2.92 -0.43
CA CYS A 93 5.33 -2.66 -1.43
C CYS A 93 4.51 -1.40 -1.10
N ASP A 94 4.44 -0.48 -2.05
CA ASP A 94 3.53 0.68 -2.00
C ASP A 94 2.13 0.22 -2.42
N ARG A 95 1.24 0.04 -1.46
CA ARG A 95 -0.09 -0.56 -1.51
C ARG A 95 -0.08 -2.09 -1.69
N PHE A 96 -1.09 -2.72 -1.09
CA PHE A 96 -1.42 -4.13 -1.25
C PHE A 96 -2.93 -4.32 -1.07
N TYR A 97 -3.40 -5.47 -0.56
CA TYR A 97 -4.83 -5.73 -0.46
C TYR A 97 -5.59 -4.80 0.51
N ASP A 98 -4.92 -4.21 1.52
CA ASP A 98 -5.55 -3.24 2.42
C ASP A 98 -6.02 -1.98 1.67
N SER A 99 -5.31 -1.58 0.59
CA SER A 99 -5.82 -0.55 -0.33
C SER A 99 -7.10 -0.98 -1.03
N THR A 100 -7.24 -2.24 -1.45
CA THR A 100 -8.48 -2.74 -2.06
C THR A 100 -9.64 -2.74 -1.07
N GLU A 101 -9.39 -3.11 0.19
CA GLU A 101 -10.40 -3.00 1.24
C GLU A 101 -10.83 -1.54 1.46
N ALA A 102 -9.86 -0.64 1.61
CA ALA A 102 -10.14 0.77 1.85
C ALA A 102 -10.90 1.44 0.68
N TYR A 103 -10.48 1.19 -0.56
CA TYR A 103 -11.03 1.85 -1.74
C TYR A 103 -12.31 1.19 -2.25
N GLN A 104 -12.31 -0.15 -2.46
CA GLN A 104 -13.43 -0.84 -3.04
C GLN A 104 -14.51 -1.18 -2.01
N VAL A 105 -14.14 -1.65 -0.83
CA VAL A 105 -15.15 -1.99 0.20
C VAL A 105 -15.62 -0.72 0.91
N HIS A 106 -14.74 0.00 1.59
CA HIS A 106 -15.15 1.18 2.37
C HIS A 106 -15.48 2.39 1.50
N GLY A 107 -14.75 2.60 0.42
CA GLY A 107 -14.93 3.72 -0.50
C GLY A 107 -16.13 3.56 -1.43
N GLN A 108 -16.22 2.43 -2.15
CA GLN A 108 -17.21 2.17 -3.20
C GLN A 108 -18.39 1.28 -2.74
N GLY A 109 -18.30 0.62 -1.59
CA GLY A 109 -19.36 -0.27 -1.06
C GLY A 109 -19.37 -1.67 -1.68
N ALA A 110 -18.22 -2.16 -2.15
CA ALA A 110 -18.08 -3.55 -2.57
C ALA A 110 -18.30 -4.53 -1.40
N ASP A 111 -18.69 -5.77 -1.70
CA ASP A 111 -18.99 -6.77 -0.70
C ASP A 111 -17.74 -7.23 0.08
N ALA A 112 -17.78 -7.08 1.41
CA ALA A 112 -16.67 -7.43 2.30
C ALA A 112 -16.40 -8.95 2.36
N ALA A 113 -17.43 -9.79 2.20
CA ALA A 113 -17.24 -11.25 2.21
C ALA A 113 -16.50 -11.72 0.94
N SER A 114 -16.81 -11.12 -0.21
CA SER A 114 -16.08 -11.33 -1.46
C SER A 114 -14.63 -10.88 -1.34
N PHE A 115 -14.37 -9.71 -0.72
CA PHE A 115 -13.01 -9.23 -0.45
C PHE A 115 -12.24 -10.24 0.41
N ALA A 116 -12.81 -10.73 1.51
CA ALA A 116 -12.15 -11.68 2.40
C ALA A 116 -11.80 -13.00 1.66
N SER A 117 -12.72 -13.50 0.83
CA SER A 117 -12.49 -14.69 0.02
C SER A 117 -11.35 -14.51 -0.99
N LEU A 118 -11.32 -13.38 -1.70
CA LEU A 118 -10.28 -13.05 -2.68
C LEU A 118 -8.93 -12.84 -2.00
N SER A 119 -8.89 -12.19 -0.83
CA SER A 119 -7.66 -12.00 -0.06
C SER A 119 -7.05 -13.33 0.37
N GLY A 120 -7.86 -14.31 0.74
CA GLY A 120 -7.42 -15.67 1.04
C GLY A 120 -6.77 -16.39 -0.15
N LEU A 121 -7.24 -16.12 -1.37
CA LEU A 121 -6.68 -16.72 -2.60
C LEU A 121 -5.31 -16.17 -2.99
N VAL A 122 -4.93 -14.99 -2.54
CA VAL A 122 -3.62 -14.37 -2.87
C VAL A 122 -2.45 -15.21 -2.34
N GLY A 123 -2.64 -15.87 -1.20
CA GLY A 123 -1.65 -16.81 -0.63
C GLY A 123 -0.37 -16.17 -0.09
N VAL A 124 -0.35 -14.84 0.07
CA VAL A 124 0.73 -14.07 0.72
C VAL A 124 0.09 -13.00 1.61
N ARG A 125 0.62 -12.87 2.82
CA ARG A 125 0.19 -11.84 3.78
C ARG A 125 1.40 -11.01 4.21
N PRO A 126 1.27 -9.68 4.31
CA PRO A 126 2.34 -8.85 4.87
C PRO A 126 2.66 -9.22 6.32
N ASP A 127 3.95 -9.21 6.67
CA ASP A 127 4.42 -9.34 8.05
C ASP A 127 4.16 -8.05 8.85
N LEU A 128 4.20 -6.90 8.15
CA LEU A 128 3.94 -5.58 8.71
C LEU A 128 3.28 -4.70 7.66
N THR A 129 2.24 -3.98 8.07
CA THR A 129 1.60 -2.93 7.27
C THR A 129 1.75 -1.59 7.99
N LEU A 130 2.39 -0.63 7.33
CA LEU A 130 2.55 0.74 7.80
C LEU A 130 1.43 1.60 7.18
N VAL A 131 0.44 1.95 7.98
CA VAL A 131 -0.67 2.79 7.53
C VAL A 131 -0.35 4.25 7.83
N LEU A 132 -0.03 5.01 6.79
CA LEU A 132 0.30 6.42 6.89
C LEU A 132 -0.99 7.25 6.94
N ASP A 133 -1.32 7.76 8.11
CA ASP A 133 -2.49 8.62 8.34
C ASP A 133 -2.11 10.08 8.18
N VAL A 134 -2.83 10.77 7.32
CA VAL A 134 -2.59 12.18 6.98
C VAL A 134 -3.91 12.93 6.95
N SER A 135 -3.90 14.18 7.40
CA SER A 135 -5.06 15.06 7.28
C SER A 135 -5.30 15.47 5.82
N GLU A 136 -6.55 15.71 5.48
CA GLU A 136 -6.95 16.14 4.13
C GLU A 136 -6.17 17.38 3.67
N GLN A 137 -5.93 18.35 4.55
CA GLN A 137 -5.18 19.57 4.23
C GLN A 137 -3.72 19.28 3.84
N VAL A 138 -3.04 18.40 4.59
CA VAL A 138 -1.65 18.03 4.30
C VAL A 138 -1.58 17.21 3.03
N ALA A 139 -2.51 16.27 2.83
CA ALA A 139 -2.61 15.45 1.63
C ALA A 139 -2.78 16.33 0.38
N ALA A 140 -3.78 17.22 0.37
CA ALA A 140 -4.06 18.13 -0.74
C ALA A 140 -2.85 19.03 -1.08
N ARG A 141 -2.16 19.58 -0.07
CA ARG A 141 -0.95 20.37 -0.30
C ARG A 141 0.16 19.58 -0.98
N ARG A 142 0.37 18.33 -0.53
CA ARG A 142 1.41 17.45 -1.10
C ARG A 142 1.08 17.01 -2.52
N GLU A 143 -0.19 16.75 -2.81
CA GLU A 143 -0.64 16.40 -4.16
C GLU A 143 -0.50 17.57 -5.14
N ALA A 144 -0.90 18.77 -4.73
CA ALA A 144 -0.72 19.99 -5.54
C ALA A 144 0.76 20.22 -5.89
N ALA A 145 1.68 19.93 -4.97
CA ALA A 145 3.12 20.06 -5.20
C ALA A 145 3.70 18.97 -6.15
N ARG A 146 3.04 17.82 -6.30
CA ARG A 146 3.52 16.73 -7.16
C ARG A 146 3.31 16.95 -8.66
N GLY A 147 2.29 17.70 -9.07
CA GLY A 147 2.01 18.02 -10.48
C GLY A 147 1.72 16.81 -11.38
N ARG A 148 1.37 15.63 -10.84
CA ARG A 148 1.01 14.47 -11.65
C ARG A 148 -0.39 14.60 -12.24
N ALA A 149 -0.63 13.95 -13.39
CA ALA A 149 -1.99 13.84 -13.94
C ALA A 149 -2.89 13.06 -12.97
N ALA A 150 -4.11 13.55 -12.76
CA ALA A 150 -5.12 12.91 -11.93
C ALA A 150 -5.57 11.57 -12.55
N ASP A 151 -5.51 10.50 -11.79
CA ASP A 151 -6.07 9.21 -12.17
C ASP A 151 -7.59 9.14 -11.90
N ARG A 152 -8.17 7.96 -12.11
CA ARG A 152 -9.61 7.74 -11.93
C ARG A 152 -10.05 8.00 -10.47
N TYR A 153 -9.27 7.56 -9.50
CA TYR A 153 -9.63 7.70 -8.07
C TYR A 153 -9.47 9.13 -7.57
N ASP A 154 -8.49 9.87 -8.06
CA ASP A 154 -8.29 11.29 -7.73
C ASP A 154 -9.52 12.14 -8.10
N ARG A 155 -10.32 11.71 -9.10
CA ARG A 155 -11.53 12.41 -9.55
C ARG A 155 -12.76 12.10 -8.69
N LEU A 156 -12.68 11.11 -7.79
CA LEU A 156 -13.76 10.82 -6.85
C LEU A 156 -13.72 11.85 -5.71
N GLY A 157 -14.83 12.51 -5.47
CA GLY A 157 -14.92 13.68 -4.60
C GLY A 157 -14.51 13.45 -3.14
N PRO A 158 -14.44 14.54 -2.32
CA PRO A 158 -13.93 14.49 -0.94
C PRO A 158 -14.61 13.45 -0.04
N ALA A 159 -15.91 13.24 -0.20
CA ALA A 159 -16.65 12.24 0.56
C ALA A 159 -16.16 10.80 0.33
N PHE A 160 -15.69 10.48 -0.88
CA PHE A 160 -15.06 9.18 -1.18
C PHE A 160 -13.72 9.07 -0.44
N HIS A 161 -12.86 10.05 -0.55
CA HIS A 161 -11.54 10.04 0.11
C HIS A 161 -11.65 10.01 1.64
N ALA A 162 -12.66 10.68 2.22
CA ALA A 162 -12.96 10.60 3.65
C ALA A 162 -13.33 9.16 4.08
N ARG A 163 -14.14 8.43 3.28
CA ARG A 163 -14.46 7.02 3.56
C ARG A 163 -13.24 6.13 3.44
N VAL A 164 -12.40 6.34 2.43
CA VAL A 164 -11.14 5.60 2.25
C VAL A 164 -10.20 5.81 3.45
N ALA A 165 -9.99 7.06 3.89
CA ALA A 165 -9.18 7.37 5.06
C ALA A 165 -9.72 6.71 6.34
N ALA A 166 -11.04 6.78 6.56
CA ALA A 166 -11.69 6.07 7.67
C ALA A 166 -11.53 4.55 7.54
N GLY A 167 -11.57 4.01 6.32
CA GLY A 167 -11.31 2.60 6.01
C GLY A 167 -9.92 2.16 6.47
N PHE A 168 -8.88 2.89 6.11
CA PHE A 168 -7.51 2.59 6.55
C PHE A 168 -7.35 2.61 8.07
N ARG A 169 -7.97 3.57 8.77
CA ARG A 169 -7.94 3.59 10.24
C ARG A 169 -8.64 2.39 10.85
N ARG A 170 -9.77 1.93 10.28
CA ARG A 170 -10.47 0.72 10.72
C ARG A 170 -9.62 -0.53 10.50
N ILE A 171 -8.99 -0.67 9.34
CA ILE A 171 -8.08 -1.76 9.02
C ILE A 171 -6.94 -1.80 10.03
N ALA A 172 -6.30 -0.66 10.29
CA ALA A 172 -5.23 -0.57 11.28
C ALA A 172 -5.68 -0.97 12.68
N ALA A 173 -6.88 -0.57 13.09
CA ALA A 173 -7.44 -0.90 14.40
C ALA A 173 -7.89 -2.36 14.53
N SER A 174 -8.23 -3.04 13.41
CA SER A 174 -8.70 -4.43 13.42
C SER A 174 -7.59 -5.48 13.50
N ASP A 175 -6.34 -5.11 13.17
CA ASP A 175 -5.19 -6.04 13.12
C ASP A 175 -3.92 -5.39 13.69
N LEU A 176 -3.94 -5.11 14.99
CA LEU A 176 -2.83 -4.45 15.71
C LEU A 176 -1.52 -5.26 15.71
N GLN A 177 -1.59 -6.57 15.43
CA GLN A 177 -0.38 -7.40 15.33
C GLN A 177 0.37 -7.14 14.02
N ARG A 178 -0.34 -6.85 12.94
CA ARG A 178 0.23 -6.61 11.62
C ARG A 178 0.33 -5.13 11.27
N CYS A 179 -0.67 -4.34 11.62
CA CYS A 179 -0.81 -2.95 11.20
C CYS A 179 -0.29 -1.98 12.26
N VAL A 180 0.46 -0.98 11.82
CA VAL A 180 0.87 0.16 12.65
C VAL A 180 0.40 1.44 11.98
N LEU A 181 -0.41 2.23 12.71
CA LEU A 181 -0.83 3.54 12.26
C LEU A 181 0.29 4.56 12.53
N VAL A 182 0.76 5.22 11.47
CA VAL A 182 1.85 6.20 11.51
C VAL A 182 1.29 7.60 11.24
N ASP A 183 1.49 8.54 12.16
CA ASP A 183 1.13 9.95 11.93
C ASP A 183 2.05 10.56 10.86
N ALA A 184 1.52 10.70 9.66
CA ALA A 184 2.22 11.23 8.50
C ALA A 184 2.00 12.74 8.27
N ASN A 185 1.40 13.47 9.25
CA ASN A 185 1.26 14.93 9.16
C ASN A 185 2.57 15.67 9.39
N ARG A 186 3.55 15.02 9.99
CA ARG A 186 4.85 15.57 10.38
C ARG A 186 5.82 15.66 9.21
N ASP A 187 6.98 16.25 9.46
CA ASP A 187 8.05 16.37 8.47
C ASP A 187 8.53 15.00 7.97
N GLU A 188 8.90 14.94 6.70
CA GLU A 188 9.30 13.72 5.98
C GLU A 188 10.38 12.93 6.75
N ALA A 189 11.41 13.62 7.26
CA ALA A 189 12.51 12.99 7.98
C ALA A 189 12.08 12.42 9.35
N VAL A 190 11.15 13.08 10.03
CA VAL A 190 10.59 12.61 11.31
C VAL A 190 9.79 11.34 11.11
N VAL A 191 8.92 11.32 10.09
CA VAL A 191 8.14 10.13 9.73
C VAL A 191 9.06 8.97 9.32
N ALA A 192 10.12 9.25 8.55
CA ALA A 192 11.11 8.24 8.16
C ALA A 192 11.82 7.63 9.38
N SER A 193 12.24 8.44 10.32
CA SER A 193 12.88 7.99 11.57
C SER A 193 11.96 7.10 12.39
N ASP A 194 10.69 7.45 12.52
CA ASP A 194 9.70 6.63 13.24
C ASP A 194 9.47 5.28 12.54
N ILE A 195 9.34 5.26 11.22
CA ILE A 195 9.16 4.03 10.45
C ILE A 195 10.38 3.11 10.61
N ILE A 196 11.59 3.66 10.50
CA ILE A 196 12.82 2.88 10.69
C ILE A 196 12.85 2.31 12.11
N ARG A 197 12.55 3.12 13.14
CA ARG A 197 12.48 2.65 14.53
C ARG A 197 11.45 1.52 14.70
N ILE A 198 10.23 1.66 14.17
CA ILE A 198 9.18 0.63 14.22
C ILE A 198 9.67 -0.69 13.62
N VAL A 199 10.33 -0.63 12.47
CA VAL A 199 10.85 -1.81 11.78
C VAL A 199 12.01 -2.45 12.56
N CYS A 200 12.94 -1.63 13.07
CA CYS A 200 14.06 -2.11 13.89
C CYS A 200 13.57 -2.80 15.18
N GLU A 201 12.63 -2.18 15.90
CA GLU A 201 12.03 -2.76 17.11
C GLU A 201 11.25 -4.04 16.82
N ARG A 202 10.53 -4.10 15.69
CA ARG A 202 9.73 -5.26 15.29
C ARG A 202 10.58 -6.49 14.97
N TYR A 203 11.77 -6.30 14.43
CA TYR A 203 12.60 -7.38 13.89
C TYR A 203 13.98 -7.49 14.56
N ASP A 204 14.14 -6.88 15.74
CA ASP A 204 15.32 -7.01 16.63
C ASP A 204 16.66 -6.67 15.95
N PHE A 205 16.77 -5.52 15.28
CA PHE A 205 18.06 -5.02 14.82
C PHE A 205 18.29 -3.56 15.20
N PRO A 206 19.57 -3.11 15.36
CA PRO A 206 19.87 -1.78 15.85
C PRO A 206 19.38 -0.66 14.92
N VAL A 207 18.87 0.41 15.53
CA VAL A 207 18.37 1.63 14.84
C VAL A 207 19.51 2.37 14.14
#